data_87e6960269580f32477dbe99b58bfa0b
#
_entry.id   87e6960269580f32477dbe99b58bfa0b
#
_cell.length_a   1.000
_cell.length_b   1.000
_cell.length_c   1.000
_cell.angle_alpha   90.00
_cell.angle_beta   90.00
_cell.angle_gamma   90.00
#
_symmetry.space_group_name_H-M   'P 1'
#
loop_
_entity.id
_entity.type
_entity.pdbx_description
1 polymer ?
#
loop_
_entity_poly.entity_id
_entity_poly.type
_entity_poly.pdbx_seq_one_letter_code
_entity_poly.pdbx_strand_id
1 'polypeptide(L)'
;MVMASSDPPILIIGAGVLGLSTAWHLTERGARVLVIDRERIADGASCGNAGLICFGHPPLTRPGVSIQGLKWMFDKRSPLYIKPRLDGELLRWMWSFHRHCNKRHFDRCMDVLCALGGLSAKCFDEMLDATSIDCDWRHDGWDDVCMFESTLDHAEAEAAHLEPFGYRAKRIDGETLRAESPAWKPGIAGAIRYEDSATMNPGAFTAGLARELVARGVELRSGCTVAGFLRDGDGVTGVRLDTGEEIAAPHTVLTAGVWSDALARSLNLRIPMQPARGYHRDLGGLAHVPRLGCVLNETFIAVTPFHDTLRLAGTLEIAGFNAPWLKDRLSHLTDACGRYLEGVDEAEVTSEWAGYRPCTPDGLPAIGGVSSHPGLFVATGHAMMGMTLGPGSGKLLAEEILGEKPSYASPMLSPSRF
;
A
#
# COMPACT_ATOMS: atom_id res chain seq x y z
N MET A 1 -0.65 -2.94 38.04
CA MET A 1 -1.40 -4.22 37.90
C MET A 1 -2.69 -3.86 37.16
N VAL A 2 -2.67 -3.90 35.81
CA VAL A 2 -3.86 -3.64 35.00
C VAL A 2 -4.75 -4.86 35.17
N MET A 3 -5.94 -4.66 35.74
CA MET A 3 -6.97 -5.72 35.79
C MET A 3 -7.27 -6.11 34.33
N ALA A 4 -7.08 -7.38 33.99
CA ALA A 4 -7.48 -7.90 32.69
C ALA A 4 -8.99 -7.66 32.54
N SER A 5 -9.39 -6.82 31.62
CA SER A 5 -10.79 -6.67 31.23
C SER A 5 -11.31 -8.06 30.82
N SER A 6 -12.44 -8.46 31.37
CA SER A 6 -13.11 -9.74 31.02
C SER A 6 -13.72 -9.71 29.63
N ASP A 7 -13.64 -8.58 28.95
CA ASP A 7 -14.26 -8.38 27.65
C ASP A 7 -13.49 -9.14 26.55
N PRO A 8 -14.21 -9.79 25.62
CA PRO A 8 -13.59 -10.48 24.52
C PRO A 8 -12.81 -9.47 23.64
N PRO A 9 -11.66 -9.88 23.06
CA PRO A 9 -10.85 -8.97 22.28
C PRO A 9 -11.53 -8.59 20.95
N ILE A 10 -11.14 -7.43 20.41
CA ILE A 10 -11.35 -7.11 19.00
C ILE A 10 -10.37 -7.95 18.20
N LEU A 11 -10.87 -8.76 17.28
CA LEU A 11 -10.08 -9.66 16.45
C LEU A 11 -9.71 -8.98 15.13
N ILE A 12 -8.42 -8.97 14.81
CA ILE A 12 -7.91 -8.45 13.53
C ILE A 12 -7.28 -9.60 12.73
N ILE A 13 -7.74 -9.80 11.50
CA ILE A 13 -7.25 -10.82 10.56
C ILE A 13 -6.31 -10.14 9.56
N GLY A 14 -5.01 -10.43 9.68
CA GLY A 14 -3.95 -9.87 8.85
C GLY A 14 -3.08 -8.87 9.62
N ALA A 15 -1.79 -9.21 9.77
CA ALA A 15 -0.78 -8.43 10.49
C ALA A 15 0.11 -7.60 9.54
N GLY A 16 -0.45 -7.10 8.45
CA GLY A 16 0.16 -6.06 7.61
C GLY A 16 -0.06 -4.67 8.22
N VAL A 17 0.40 -3.62 7.52
CA VAL A 17 0.30 -2.23 7.99
C VAL A 17 -1.12 -1.84 8.38
N LEU A 18 -2.15 -2.31 7.66
CA LEU A 18 -3.55 -1.98 7.95
C LEU A 18 -4.00 -2.57 9.29
N GLY A 19 -3.72 -3.86 9.51
CA GLY A 19 -4.07 -4.53 10.76
C GLY A 19 -3.30 -3.97 11.96
N LEU A 20 -2.00 -3.77 11.80
CA LEU A 20 -1.15 -3.22 12.87
C LEU A 20 -1.51 -1.77 13.19
N SER A 21 -1.81 -0.92 12.19
CA SER A 21 -2.28 0.45 12.44
C SER A 21 -3.66 0.49 13.10
N THR A 22 -4.56 -0.43 12.72
CA THR A 22 -5.86 -0.56 13.39
C THR A 22 -5.68 -0.98 14.85
N ALA A 23 -4.80 -1.97 15.09
CA ALA A 23 -4.46 -2.42 16.45
C ALA A 23 -3.88 -1.27 17.28
N TRP A 24 -3.00 -0.45 16.69
CA TRP A 24 -2.42 0.72 17.34
C TRP A 24 -3.53 1.67 17.85
N HIS A 25 -4.37 2.14 16.96
CA HIS A 25 -5.42 3.11 17.31
C HIS A 25 -6.48 2.57 18.28
N LEU A 26 -6.76 1.26 18.23
CA LEU A 26 -7.64 0.60 19.21
C LEU A 26 -6.97 0.51 20.59
N THR A 27 -5.68 0.14 20.63
CA THR A 27 -4.93 0.00 21.88
C THR A 27 -4.73 1.34 22.57
N GLU A 28 -4.46 2.42 21.84
CA GLU A 28 -4.39 3.78 22.36
C GLU A 28 -5.71 4.23 23.02
N ARG A 29 -6.84 3.62 22.66
CA ARG A 29 -8.17 3.86 23.22
C ARG A 29 -8.54 2.84 24.30
N GLY A 30 -7.59 2.00 24.74
CA GLY A 30 -7.77 1.03 25.81
C GLY A 30 -8.50 -0.25 25.40
N ALA A 31 -8.73 -0.50 24.11
CA ALA A 31 -9.37 -1.73 23.66
C ALA A 31 -8.39 -2.91 23.77
N ARG A 32 -8.92 -4.08 24.14
CA ARG A 32 -8.18 -5.35 24.06
C ARG A 32 -8.19 -5.85 22.64
N VAL A 33 -7.01 -6.16 22.07
CA VAL A 33 -6.84 -6.52 20.66
C VAL A 33 -6.08 -7.85 20.54
N LEU A 34 -6.57 -8.71 19.64
CA LEU A 34 -5.88 -9.91 19.16
C LEU A 34 -5.69 -9.77 17.66
N VAL A 35 -4.46 -9.84 17.19
CA VAL A 35 -4.14 -9.88 15.75
C VAL A 35 -3.68 -11.28 15.38
N ILE A 36 -4.27 -11.84 14.33
CA ILE A 36 -3.87 -13.14 13.78
C ILE A 36 -3.41 -13.00 12.33
N ASP A 37 -2.41 -13.77 11.95
CA ASP A 37 -1.96 -13.87 10.55
C ASP A 37 -1.66 -15.33 10.20
N ARG A 38 -1.92 -15.74 8.97
CA ARG A 38 -1.60 -17.09 8.49
C ARG A 38 -0.10 -17.29 8.29
N GLU A 39 0.62 -16.23 7.97
CA GLU A 39 2.07 -16.19 7.77
C GLU A 39 2.75 -15.59 9.01
N ARG A 40 3.98 -15.12 8.86
CA ARG A 40 4.68 -14.37 9.90
C ARG A 40 4.12 -12.94 10.00
N ILE A 41 4.12 -12.41 11.21
CA ILE A 41 3.73 -11.02 11.47
C ILE A 41 4.61 -10.07 10.67
N ALA A 42 4.00 -9.07 10.03
CA ALA A 42 4.67 -8.03 9.23
C ALA A 42 5.41 -8.53 7.97
N ASP A 43 5.16 -9.75 7.50
CA ASP A 43 5.87 -10.40 6.37
C ASP A 43 5.03 -10.46 5.08
N GLY A 44 4.22 -9.48 4.82
CA GLY A 44 3.36 -9.44 3.62
C GLY A 44 3.76 -8.37 2.62
N ALA A 45 2.78 -7.91 1.83
CA ALA A 45 2.97 -6.83 0.87
C ALA A 45 3.42 -5.50 1.51
N SER A 46 3.23 -5.35 2.83
CA SER A 46 3.67 -4.16 3.56
C SER A 46 5.19 -4.08 3.64
N CYS A 47 5.88 -5.15 4.05
CA CYS A 47 7.35 -5.13 4.16
C CYS A 47 8.04 -5.01 2.79
N GLY A 48 7.43 -5.56 1.74
CA GLY A 48 7.93 -5.50 0.38
C GLY A 48 7.55 -4.22 -0.40
N ASN A 49 6.94 -3.24 0.24
CA ASN A 49 6.61 -1.96 -0.38
C ASN A 49 7.86 -1.18 -0.80
N ALA A 50 7.70 -0.27 -1.77
CA ALA A 50 8.81 0.57 -2.26
C ALA A 50 9.38 1.52 -1.20
N GLY A 51 8.60 1.88 -0.16
CA GLY A 51 9.04 2.81 0.88
C GLY A 51 8.78 4.28 0.56
N LEU A 52 8.13 4.59 -0.55
CA LEU A 52 7.66 5.94 -0.86
C LEU A 52 6.30 6.18 -0.17
N ILE A 53 6.21 7.26 0.58
CA ILE A 53 5.01 7.68 1.31
C ILE A 53 4.46 8.95 0.65
N CYS A 54 3.56 8.73 -0.32
CA CYS A 54 3.07 9.76 -1.24
C CYS A 54 1.63 10.12 -0.87
N PHE A 55 1.42 11.11 -0.02
CA PHE A 55 0.09 11.45 0.51
C PHE A 55 -0.91 11.94 -0.55
N GLY A 56 -0.44 12.55 -1.63
CA GLY A 56 -1.24 13.02 -2.76
C GLY A 56 -1.25 12.10 -3.99
N HIS A 57 -0.89 10.81 -3.84
CA HIS A 57 -0.79 9.91 -4.99
C HIS A 57 -2.14 9.66 -5.65
N PRO A 58 -2.25 9.83 -6.99
CA PRO A 58 -3.50 9.63 -7.71
C PRO A 58 -3.91 8.15 -7.80
N PRO A 59 -5.23 7.87 -8.01
CA PRO A 59 -5.72 6.51 -8.17
C PRO A 59 -5.20 5.85 -9.45
N LEU A 60 -5.27 4.53 -9.53
CA LEU A 60 -4.96 3.78 -10.75
C LEU A 60 -5.93 4.08 -11.89
N THR A 61 -7.16 4.51 -11.59
CA THR A 61 -8.26 4.77 -12.53
C THR A 61 -8.13 6.14 -13.21
N ARG A 62 -6.94 6.46 -13.75
CA ARG A 62 -6.73 7.71 -14.49
C ARG A 62 -7.44 7.68 -15.85
N PRO A 63 -7.92 8.84 -16.36
CA PRO A 63 -8.47 8.92 -17.70
C PRO A 63 -7.46 8.40 -18.74
N GLY A 64 -7.93 7.54 -19.66
CA GLY A 64 -7.10 6.96 -20.72
C GLY A 64 -6.24 5.75 -20.34
N VAL A 65 -5.99 5.48 -19.07
CA VAL A 65 -5.10 4.39 -18.62
C VAL A 65 -5.59 3.01 -19.06
N SER A 66 -6.89 2.79 -19.17
CA SER A 66 -7.47 1.52 -19.65
C SER A 66 -7.12 1.21 -21.11
N ILE A 67 -7.04 2.23 -21.97
CA ILE A 67 -6.64 2.09 -23.38
C ILE A 67 -5.13 1.86 -23.48
N GLN A 68 -4.35 2.58 -22.68
CA GLN A 68 -2.90 2.40 -22.60
C GLN A 68 -2.54 1.00 -22.05
N GLY A 69 -3.28 0.52 -21.05
CA GLY A 69 -3.12 -0.82 -20.49
C GLY A 69 -3.34 -1.93 -21.50
N LEU A 70 -4.27 -1.76 -22.46
CA LEU A 70 -4.48 -2.72 -23.54
C LEU A 70 -3.23 -2.85 -24.44
N LYS A 71 -2.51 -1.76 -24.70
CA LYS A 71 -1.25 -1.81 -25.45
C LYS A 71 -0.16 -2.53 -24.67
N TRP A 72 -0.09 -2.34 -23.37
CA TRP A 72 0.90 -2.93 -22.48
C TRP A 72 0.67 -4.42 -22.18
N MET A 73 -0.56 -4.92 -22.35
CA MET A 73 -0.89 -6.34 -22.12
C MET A 73 -0.04 -7.32 -22.95
N PHE A 74 0.46 -6.90 -24.11
CA PHE A 74 1.19 -7.77 -25.03
C PHE A 74 2.71 -7.75 -24.81
N ASP A 75 3.21 -6.87 -23.95
CA ASP A 75 4.62 -6.79 -23.59
C ASP A 75 4.87 -7.16 -22.14
N LYS A 76 5.55 -8.28 -21.90
CA LYS A 76 5.92 -8.76 -20.56
C LYS A 76 6.89 -7.82 -19.82
N ARG A 77 7.56 -6.91 -20.51
CA ARG A 77 8.47 -5.91 -19.92
C ARG A 77 7.80 -4.57 -19.65
N SER A 78 6.53 -4.41 -20.06
CA SER A 78 5.77 -3.19 -19.78
C SER A 78 5.57 -2.95 -18.28
N PRO A 79 5.38 -1.71 -17.83
CA PRO A 79 5.06 -1.40 -16.44
C PRO A 79 3.83 -2.13 -15.92
N LEU A 80 2.82 -2.33 -16.79
CA LEU A 80 1.62 -3.12 -16.51
C LEU A 80 1.52 -4.29 -17.48
N TYR A 81 1.53 -5.51 -16.97
CA TYR A 81 1.28 -6.73 -17.71
C TYR A 81 0.04 -7.44 -17.19
N ILE A 82 -0.90 -7.72 -18.06
CA ILE A 82 -2.09 -8.53 -17.74
C ILE A 82 -1.99 -9.84 -18.53
N LYS A 83 -1.76 -10.94 -17.83
CA LYS A 83 -1.67 -12.26 -18.46
C LYS A 83 -3.02 -12.63 -19.07
N PRO A 84 -3.12 -12.85 -20.40
CA PRO A 84 -4.35 -13.30 -21.03
C PRO A 84 -4.82 -14.63 -20.43
N ARG A 85 -6.05 -14.67 -19.92
CA ARG A 85 -6.70 -15.87 -19.39
C ARG A 85 -8.21 -15.76 -19.50
N LEU A 86 -8.87 -16.90 -19.67
CA LEU A 86 -10.33 -16.99 -19.65
C LEU A 86 -10.80 -17.03 -18.19
N ASP A 87 -11.03 -15.86 -17.64
CA ASP A 87 -11.42 -15.66 -16.25
C ASP A 87 -12.53 -14.60 -16.19
N GLY A 88 -13.74 -15.04 -15.89
CA GLY A 88 -14.91 -14.17 -15.86
C GLY A 88 -14.85 -13.11 -14.76
N GLU A 89 -14.08 -13.33 -13.69
CA GLU A 89 -13.87 -12.33 -12.63
C GLU A 89 -12.91 -11.23 -13.11
N LEU A 90 -11.84 -11.62 -13.80
CA LEU A 90 -10.92 -10.68 -14.42
C LEU A 90 -11.65 -9.80 -15.46
N LEU A 91 -12.49 -10.41 -16.31
CA LEU A 91 -13.23 -9.66 -17.33
C LEU A 91 -14.21 -8.65 -16.69
N ARG A 92 -14.93 -9.05 -15.63
CA ARG A 92 -15.82 -8.16 -14.88
C ARG A 92 -15.06 -7.03 -14.21
N TRP A 93 -13.90 -7.34 -13.61
CA TRP A 93 -13.02 -6.37 -12.99
C TRP A 93 -12.48 -5.37 -14.02
N MET A 94 -11.97 -5.84 -15.16
CA MET A 94 -11.46 -4.99 -16.25
C MET A 94 -12.54 -4.07 -16.81
N TRP A 95 -13.78 -4.57 -17.00
CA TRP A 95 -14.89 -3.76 -17.46
C TRP A 95 -15.26 -2.69 -16.44
N SER A 96 -15.34 -3.05 -15.16
CA SER A 96 -15.60 -2.10 -14.09
C SER A 96 -14.48 -1.06 -13.99
N PHE A 97 -13.21 -1.47 -14.05
CA PHE A 97 -12.05 -0.58 -14.07
C PHE A 97 -12.13 0.42 -15.24
N HIS A 98 -12.44 -0.06 -16.44
CA HIS A 98 -12.60 0.81 -17.61
C HIS A 98 -13.69 1.87 -17.40
N ARG A 99 -14.83 1.51 -16.82
CA ARG A 99 -15.92 2.45 -16.51
C ARG A 99 -15.52 3.54 -15.51
N HIS A 100 -14.59 3.25 -14.61
CA HIS A 100 -14.07 4.20 -13.63
C HIS A 100 -12.91 5.07 -14.17
N CYS A 101 -12.31 4.74 -15.32
CA CYS A 101 -11.26 5.53 -15.96
C CYS A 101 -11.79 6.78 -16.67
N ASN A 102 -12.43 7.68 -15.93
CA ASN A 102 -12.96 8.94 -16.43
C ASN A 102 -12.68 10.11 -15.47
N LYS A 103 -12.66 11.34 -16.00
CA LYS A 103 -12.30 12.54 -15.22
C LYS A 103 -13.16 12.74 -13.98
N ARG A 104 -14.49 12.56 -14.09
CA ARG A 104 -15.41 12.78 -12.95
C ARG A 104 -15.10 11.84 -11.79
N HIS A 105 -14.83 10.56 -12.10
CA HIS A 105 -14.46 9.59 -11.07
C HIS A 105 -13.09 9.89 -10.50
N PHE A 106 -12.12 10.22 -11.36
CA PHE A 106 -10.77 10.61 -10.96
C PHE A 106 -10.77 11.76 -9.96
N ASP A 107 -11.47 12.87 -10.28
CA ASP A 107 -11.54 14.05 -9.39
C ASP A 107 -12.10 13.67 -8.01
N ARG A 108 -13.20 12.89 -7.97
CA ARG A 108 -13.79 12.40 -6.72
C ARG A 108 -12.85 11.47 -5.93
N CYS A 109 -12.07 10.64 -6.62
CA CYS A 109 -11.07 9.80 -5.97
C CYS A 109 -9.94 10.64 -5.37
N MET A 110 -9.52 11.70 -6.07
CA MET A 110 -8.49 12.61 -5.54
C MET A 110 -8.95 13.27 -4.23
N ASP A 111 -10.20 13.76 -4.16
CA ASP A 111 -10.78 14.31 -2.92
C ASP A 111 -10.66 13.32 -1.75
N VAL A 112 -11.03 12.06 -1.99
CA VAL A 112 -11.02 11.01 -0.96
C VAL A 112 -9.58 10.63 -0.57
N LEU A 113 -8.71 10.40 -1.56
CA LEU A 113 -7.34 9.95 -1.32
C LEU A 113 -6.48 11.02 -0.65
N CYS A 114 -6.62 12.29 -1.05
CA CYS A 114 -5.91 13.40 -0.43
C CYS A 114 -6.39 13.63 1.02
N ALA A 115 -7.70 13.56 1.29
CA ALA A 115 -8.21 13.66 2.64
C ALA A 115 -7.71 12.53 3.55
N LEU A 116 -7.73 11.28 3.06
CA LEU A 116 -7.21 10.13 3.79
C LEU A 116 -5.69 10.19 3.92
N GLY A 117 -4.98 10.68 2.91
CA GLY A 117 -3.54 10.92 2.93
C GLY A 117 -3.15 11.93 4.01
N GLY A 118 -3.83 13.07 4.08
CA GLY A 118 -3.59 14.09 5.11
C GLY A 118 -3.89 13.61 6.53
N LEU A 119 -4.93 12.75 6.70
CA LEU A 119 -5.19 12.07 7.97
C LEU A 119 -4.04 11.11 8.31
N SER A 120 -3.58 10.34 7.33
CA SER A 120 -2.52 9.35 7.52
C SER A 120 -1.18 10.01 7.86
N ALA A 121 -0.86 11.17 7.27
CA ALA A 121 0.34 11.94 7.60
C ALA A 121 0.39 12.29 9.09
N LYS A 122 -0.71 12.83 9.63
CA LYS A 122 -0.84 13.12 11.07
C LYS A 122 -0.69 11.86 11.94
N CYS A 123 -1.26 10.75 11.48
CA CYS A 123 -1.11 9.48 12.21
C CYS A 123 0.33 8.96 12.20
N PHE A 124 1.09 9.15 11.11
CA PHE A 124 2.51 8.82 11.09
C PHE A 124 3.29 9.64 12.12
N ASP A 125 3.09 10.96 12.14
CA ASP A 125 3.75 11.83 13.11
C ASP A 125 3.40 11.39 14.54
N GLU A 126 2.10 11.19 14.87
CA GLU A 126 1.64 10.71 16.18
C GLU A 126 2.27 9.36 16.56
N MET A 127 2.35 8.41 15.64
CA MET A 127 2.89 7.06 15.89
C MET A 127 4.41 7.07 16.08
N LEU A 128 5.13 7.83 15.25
CA LEU A 128 6.59 7.91 15.31
C LEU A 128 7.06 8.70 16.53
N ASP A 129 6.37 9.78 16.90
CA ASP A 129 6.66 10.57 18.11
C ASP A 129 6.41 9.77 19.40
N ALA A 130 5.39 8.88 19.38
CA ALA A 130 5.03 8.04 20.53
C ALA A 130 5.85 6.76 20.67
N THR A 131 6.79 6.48 19.74
CA THR A 131 7.55 5.23 19.70
C THR A 131 9.02 5.48 19.40
N SER A 132 9.85 4.46 19.62
CA SER A 132 11.26 4.44 19.23
C SER A 132 11.48 3.59 17.97
N ILE A 133 10.53 3.59 17.04
CA ILE A 133 10.64 2.81 15.81
C ILE A 133 11.67 3.45 14.90
N ASP A 134 12.81 2.78 14.73
CA ASP A 134 13.79 3.13 13.71
C ASP A 134 13.40 2.47 12.39
N CYS A 135 12.93 3.28 11.46
CA CYS A 135 12.47 2.85 10.14
C CYS A 135 13.00 3.73 9.00
N ASP A 136 14.10 4.43 9.25
CA ASP A 136 14.71 5.33 8.25
C ASP A 136 13.69 6.37 7.72
N TRP A 137 12.86 6.89 8.61
CA TRP A 137 11.85 7.90 8.27
C TRP A 137 12.48 9.22 7.86
N ARG A 138 12.16 9.68 6.66
CA ARG A 138 12.59 10.98 6.13
C ARG A 138 11.39 11.70 5.54
N HIS A 139 11.08 12.86 6.10
CA HIS A 139 9.98 13.72 5.62
C HIS A 139 10.57 14.92 4.88
N ASP A 140 11.39 14.65 3.87
CA ASP A 140 12.10 15.64 3.05
C ASP A 140 11.73 15.55 1.56
N GLY A 141 10.64 14.86 1.25
CA GLY A 141 10.07 14.73 -0.08
C GLY A 141 10.58 13.50 -0.85
N TRP A 142 10.14 13.43 -2.10
CA TRP A 142 10.62 12.47 -3.11
C TRP A 142 10.58 13.11 -4.49
N ASP A 143 11.36 12.56 -5.43
CA ASP A 143 11.54 13.09 -6.77
C ASP A 143 10.87 12.22 -7.84
N ASP A 144 10.08 12.82 -8.74
CA ASP A 144 9.65 12.19 -10.00
C ASP A 144 10.65 12.57 -11.09
N VAL A 145 11.60 11.67 -11.37
CA VAL A 145 12.79 11.94 -12.20
C VAL A 145 12.50 11.64 -13.66
N CYS A 146 12.75 12.62 -14.52
CA CYS A 146 12.49 12.57 -15.95
C CYS A 146 13.78 12.61 -16.78
N MET A 147 13.91 11.66 -17.70
CA MET A 147 15.04 11.62 -18.65
C MET A 147 14.94 12.71 -19.71
N PHE A 148 13.71 13.06 -20.15
CA PHE A 148 13.48 13.99 -21.24
C PHE A 148 12.72 15.23 -20.77
N GLU A 149 13.02 16.38 -21.39
CA GLU A 149 12.37 17.66 -21.08
C GLU A 149 10.86 17.59 -21.30
N SER A 150 10.41 16.94 -22.37
CA SER A 150 8.97 16.76 -22.64
C SER A 150 8.24 15.95 -21.58
N THR A 151 8.90 14.98 -20.95
CA THR A 151 8.34 14.21 -19.84
C THR A 151 8.31 15.05 -18.57
N LEU A 152 9.34 15.87 -18.33
CA LEU A 152 9.44 16.78 -17.19
C LEU A 152 8.34 17.86 -17.25
N ASP A 153 8.09 18.45 -18.42
CA ASP A 153 6.99 19.41 -18.64
C ASP A 153 5.61 18.78 -18.36
N HIS A 154 5.43 17.52 -18.79
CA HIS A 154 4.19 16.79 -18.53
C HIS A 154 4.02 16.48 -17.04
N ALA A 155 5.08 16.03 -16.37
CA ALA A 155 5.07 15.76 -14.93
C ALA A 155 4.79 17.01 -14.11
N GLU A 156 5.33 18.17 -14.51
CA GLU A 156 5.05 19.46 -13.89
C GLU A 156 3.56 19.84 -14.01
N ALA A 157 2.98 19.67 -15.21
CA ALA A 157 1.57 19.89 -15.43
C ALA A 157 0.66 18.94 -14.62
N GLU A 158 1.06 17.67 -14.46
CA GLU A 158 0.35 16.73 -13.57
C GLU A 158 0.45 17.14 -12.10
N ALA A 159 1.63 17.56 -11.63
CA ALA A 159 1.85 17.97 -10.26
C ALA A 159 1.00 19.19 -9.84
N ALA A 160 0.76 20.13 -10.76
CA ALA A 160 -0.11 21.27 -10.52
C ALA A 160 -1.56 20.89 -10.11
N HIS A 161 -2.03 19.69 -10.45
CA HIS A 161 -3.33 19.21 -9.99
C HIS A 161 -3.39 18.92 -8.49
N LEU A 162 -2.25 18.82 -7.79
CA LEU A 162 -2.17 18.56 -6.36
C LEU A 162 -2.15 19.86 -5.51
N GLU A 163 -1.86 21.01 -6.12
CA GLU A 163 -1.83 22.29 -5.42
C GLU A 163 -3.15 22.64 -4.70
N PRO A 164 -4.35 22.41 -5.29
CA PRO A 164 -5.62 22.67 -4.60
C PRO A 164 -5.82 21.85 -3.33
N PHE A 165 -5.11 20.73 -3.17
CA PHE A 165 -5.14 19.86 -1.99
C PHE A 165 -4.05 20.21 -0.96
N GLY A 166 -3.26 21.28 -1.23
CA GLY A 166 -2.22 21.75 -0.32
C GLY A 166 -0.87 21.05 -0.48
N TYR A 167 -0.70 20.21 -1.49
CA TYR A 167 0.59 19.58 -1.78
C TYR A 167 1.45 20.47 -2.68
N ARG A 168 2.72 20.59 -2.30
CA ARG A 168 3.69 21.43 -3.01
C ARG A 168 4.60 20.58 -3.88
N ALA A 169 4.77 21.00 -5.12
CA ALA A 169 5.71 20.40 -6.04
C ALA A 169 6.64 21.47 -6.62
N LYS A 170 7.91 21.09 -6.84
CA LYS A 170 8.93 21.99 -7.35
C LYS A 170 9.72 21.33 -8.48
N ARG A 171 9.89 22.02 -9.60
CA ARG A 171 10.79 21.60 -10.67
C ARG A 171 12.24 21.76 -10.25
N ILE A 172 13.03 20.71 -10.43
CA ILE A 172 14.47 20.64 -10.20
C ILE A 172 15.13 20.31 -11.54
N ASP A 173 16.08 21.11 -11.98
CA ASP A 173 16.84 20.81 -13.19
C ASP A 173 17.87 19.70 -12.97
N GLY A 174 18.33 19.08 -14.08
CA GLY A 174 19.23 17.92 -14.01
C GLY A 174 20.63 18.25 -13.46
N GLU A 175 21.11 19.49 -13.58
CA GLU A 175 22.40 19.93 -13.00
C GLU A 175 22.30 19.99 -11.48
N THR A 176 21.23 20.61 -10.98
CA THR A 176 20.92 20.67 -9.54
C THR A 176 20.76 19.26 -8.96
N LEU A 177 20.01 18.37 -9.64
CA LEU A 177 19.82 16.99 -9.21
C LEU A 177 21.16 16.23 -9.08
N ARG A 178 22.05 16.41 -10.04
CA ARG A 178 23.40 15.81 -10.03
C ARG A 178 24.32 16.43 -8.98
N ALA A 179 24.17 17.71 -8.72
CA ALA A 179 24.92 18.39 -7.65
C ALA A 179 24.53 17.89 -6.26
N GLU A 180 23.26 17.51 -6.06
CA GLU A 180 22.77 16.91 -4.82
C GLU A 180 23.26 15.48 -4.62
N SER A 181 23.45 14.71 -5.70
CA SER A 181 23.99 13.35 -5.63
C SER A 181 24.72 12.94 -6.91
N PRO A 182 25.99 12.49 -6.82
CA PRO A 182 26.75 11.96 -7.96
C PRO A 182 26.25 10.60 -8.47
N ALA A 183 25.21 10.03 -7.86
CA ALA A 183 24.56 8.82 -8.34
C ALA A 183 23.89 9.01 -9.71
N TRP A 184 23.53 10.24 -10.08
CA TRP A 184 22.79 10.52 -11.30
C TRP A 184 23.71 10.61 -12.52
N LYS A 185 23.37 9.87 -13.58
CA LYS A 185 24.04 9.95 -14.87
C LYS A 185 23.81 11.31 -15.55
N PRO A 186 24.75 11.78 -16.42
CA PRO A 186 24.53 12.94 -17.27
C PRO A 186 23.34 12.74 -18.21
N GLY A 187 22.66 13.84 -18.57
CA GLY A 187 21.60 13.83 -19.59
C GLY A 187 20.18 13.66 -19.03
N ILE A 188 20.01 13.54 -17.71
CA ILE A 188 18.69 13.62 -17.06
C ILE A 188 18.19 15.06 -17.16
N ALA A 189 16.96 15.28 -17.65
CA ALA A 189 16.37 16.60 -17.79
C ALA A 189 16.12 17.25 -16.41
N GLY A 190 15.64 16.47 -15.43
CA GLY A 190 15.38 16.96 -14.09
C GLY A 190 14.38 16.10 -13.34
N ALA A 191 13.75 16.71 -12.35
CA ALA A 191 12.73 16.06 -11.53
C ALA A 191 11.63 17.03 -11.09
N ILE A 192 10.47 16.48 -10.75
CA ILE A 192 9.45 17.18 -9.97
C ILE A 192 9.55 16.67 -8.54
N ARG A 193 9.94 17.56 -7.63
CA ARG A 193 10.07 17.27 -6.19
C ARG A 193 8.78 17.54 -5.47
N TYR A 194 8.20 16.50 -4.84
CA TYR A 194 7.03 16.59 -3.98
C TYR A 194 7.48 16.76 -2.53
N GLU A 195 7.44 18.00 -2.03
CA GLU A 195 8.04 18.38 -0.75
C GLU A 195 7.27 17.84 0.48
N ASP A 196 5.95 17.65 0.35
CA ASP A 196 5.06 17.22 1.46
C ASP A 196 4.90 15.68 1.53
N SER A 197 5.92 14.94 1.16
CA SER A 197 5.95 13.49 1.12
C SER A 197 7.15 12.94 1.91
N ALA A 198 7.16 11.64 2.14
CA ALA A 198 8.19 11.01 2.95
C ALA A 198 8.70 9.71 2.31
N THR A 199 9.78 9.20 2.87
CA THR A 199 10.29 7.84 2.61
C THR A 199 10.54 7.11 3.92
N MET A 200 10.45 5.79 3.89
CA MET A 200 10.79 4.94 5.03
C MET A 200 11.17 3.54 4.58
N ASN A 201 11.84 2.79 5.47
CA ASN A 201 11.96 1.34 5.34
C ASN A 201 10.67 0.67 5.84
N PRO A 202 9.80 0.15 4.94
CA PRO A 202 8.49 -0.35 5.30
C PRO A 202 8.55 -1.64 6.11
N GLY A 203 9.59 -2.46 5.91
CA GLY A 203 9.82 -3.67 6.71
C GLY A 203 10.18 -3.32 8.16
N ALA A 204 11.09 -2.35 8.35
CA ALA A 204 11.48 -1.87 9.67
C ALA A 204 10.31 -1.23 10.41
N PHE A 205 9.49 -0.42 9.71
CA PHE A 205 8.30 0.20 10.29
C PHE A 205 7.28 -0.85 10.75
N THR A 206 6.88 -1.79 9.89
CA THR A 206 5.86 -2.79 10.25
C THR A 206 6.34 -3.72 11.36
N ALA A 207 7.60 -4.14 11.32
CA ALA A 207 8.18 -4.96 12.38
C ALA A 207 8.34 -4.18 13.70
N GLY A 208 8.71 -2.90 13.63
CA GLY A 208 8.77 -1.99 14.77
C GLY A 208 7.41 -1.82 15.42
N LEU A 209 6.39 -1.53 14.61
CA LEU A 209 5.01 -1.36 15.09
C LEU A 209 4.48 -2.63 15.75
N ALA A 210 4.77 -3.81 15.19
CA ALA A 210 4.39 -5.08 15.81
C ALA A 210 5.05 -5.26 17.20
N ARG A 211 6.35 -4.92 17.35
CA ARG A 211 7.03 -4.98 18.65
C ARG A 211 6.42 -4.01 19.68
N GLU A 212 6.13 -2.78 19.26
CA GLU A 212 5.47 -1.79 20.12
C GLU A 212 4.09 -2.25 20.58
N LEU A 213 3.30 -2.86 19.70
CA LEU A 213 1.99 -3.41 20.05
C LEU A 213 2.09 -4.54 21.07
N VAL A 214 3.06 -5.43 20.94
CA VAL A 214 3.32 -6.48 21.94
C VAL A 214 3.71 -5.86 23.30
N ALA A 215 4.58 -4.85 23.29
CA ALA A 215 4.96 -4.13 24.52
C ALA A 215 3.78 -3.45 25.22
N ARG A 216 2.74 -3.07 24.44
CA ARG A 216 1.47 -2.50 24.94
C ARG A 216 0.41 -3.54 25.26
N GLY A 217 0.73 -4.83 25.21
CA GLY A 217 -0.13 -5.94 25.60
C GLY A 217 -1.06 -6.47 24.51
N VAL A 218 -0.84 -6.10 23.25
CA VAL A 218 -1.55 -6.71 22.11
C VAL A 218 -1.03 -8.13 21.89
N GLU A 219 -1.94 -9.09 21.78
CA GLU A 219 -1.60 -10.46 21.42
C GLU A 219 -1.47 -10.58 19.90
N LEU A 220 -0.29 -11.01 19.41
CA LEU A 220 -0.01 -11.29 18.01
C LEU A 220 0.21 -12.79 17.81
N ARG A 221 -0.59 -13.43 16.95
CA ARG A 221 -0.51 -14.87 16.65
C ARG A 221 -0.25 -15.10 15.16
N SER A 222 0.88 -15.70 14.84
CA SER A 222 1.23 -16.15 13.47
C SER A 222 0.81 -17.62 13.24
N GLY A 223 0.76 -18.06 11.98
CA GLY A 223 0.38 -19.42 11.62
C GLY A 223 -1.12 -19.69 11.83
N CYS A 224 -1.96 -18.67 11.90
CA CYS A 224 -3.40 -18.78 12.12
C CYS A 224 -4.17 -18.58 10.81
N THR A 225 -4.52 -19.66 10.14
CA THR A 225 -5.33 -19.62 8.91
C THR A 225 -6.82 -19.62 9.24
N VAL A 226 -7.51 -18.55 8.87
CA VAL A 226 -8.97 -18.48 9.03
C VAL A 226 -9.64 -19.36 7.98
N ALA A 227 -10.40 -20.37 8.43
CA ALA A 227 -11.20 -21.25 7.60
C ALA A 227 -12.63 -20.75 7.38
N GLY A 228 -13.15 -19.91 8.30
CA GLY A 228 -14.50 -19.34 8.19
C GLY A 228 -14.85 -18.44 9.36
N PHE A 229 -16.00 -17.81 9.27
CA PHE A 229 -16.54 -16.92 10.31
C PHE A 229 -17.55 -17.63 11.20
N LEU A 230 -17.53 -17.33 12.49
CA LEU A 230 -18.58 -17.66 13.42
C LEU A 230 -19.71 -16.62 13.27
N ARG A 231 -20.97 -17.06 13.36
CA ARG A 231 -22.13 -16.19 13.12
C ARG A 231 -23.21 -16.42 14.15
N ASP A 232 -23.91 -15.31 14.44
CA ASP A 232 -25.22 -15.32 15.11
C ASP A 232 -26.19 -14.51 14.25
N GLY A 233 -27.12 -15.21 13.57
CA GLY A 233 -27.94 -14.64 12.52
C GLY A 233 -27.06 -14.08 11.37
N ASP A 234 -27.23 -12.78 11.09
CA ASP A 234 -26.42 -12.06 10.11
C ASP A 234 -25.11 -11.51 10.70
N GLY A 235 -24.99 -11.48 12.04
CA GLY A 235 -23.83 -10.95 12.73
C GLY A 235 -22.62 -11.88 12.68
N VAL A 236 -21.43 -11.31 12.61
CA VAL A 236 -20.14 -12.00 12.78
C VAL A 236 -19.73 -11.92 14.23
N THR A 237 -19.48 -13.08 14.86
CA THR A 237 -19.15 -13.21 16.29
C THR A 237 -17.76 -13.82 16.52
N GLY A 238 -16.95 -13.93 15.48
CA GLY A 238 -15.59 -14.46 15.52
C GLY A 238 -15.19 -15.24 14.29
N VAL A 239 -14.17 -16.08 14.45
CA VAL A 239 -13.66 -16.91 13.37
C VAL A 239 -13.40 -18.34 13.84
N ARG A 240 -13.37 -19.29 12.86
CA ARG A 240 -12.83 -20.63 13.02
C ARG A 240 -11.55 -20.75 12.24
N LEU A 241 -10.50 -21.24 12.86
CA LEU A 241 -9.23 -21.55 12.22
C LEU A 241 -9.29 -22.91 11.50
N ASP A 242 -8.35 -23.17 10.62
CA ASP A 242 -8.17 -24.45 9.92
C ASP A 242 -7.83 -25.62 10.87
N THR A 243 -7.27 -25.31 12.05
CA THR A 243 -7.05 -26.26 13.15
C THR A 243 -8.32 -26.70 13.85
N GLY A 244 -9.45 -26.04 13.60
CA GLY A 244 -10.71 -26.22 14.31
C GLY A 244 -10.88 -25.34 15.54
N GLU A 245 -9.87 -24.59 15.95
CA GLU A 245 -9.98 -23.60 17.04
C GLU A 245 -10.99 -22.50 16.67
N GLU A 246 -11.85 -22.16 17.61
CA GLU A 246 -12.80 -21.05 17.50
C GLU A 246 -12.35 -19.87 18.36
N ILE A 247 -12.31 -18.68 17.75
CA ILE A 247 -11.96 -17.43 18.43
C ILE A 247 -13.19 -16.55 18.40
N ALA A 248 -13.84 -16.39 19.56
CA ALA A 248 -14.98 -15.50 19.72
C ALA A 248 -14.52 -14.04 19.82
N ALA A 249 -15.16 -13.16 19.08
CA ALA A 249 -14.91 -11.72 19.10
C ALA A 249 -16.16 -10.95 18.67
N PRO A 250 -16.59 -9.92 19.46
CA PRO A 250 -17.76 -9.11 19.10
C PRO A 250 -17.52 -8.25 17.86
N HIS A 251 -16.26 -7.94 17.58
CA HIS A 251 -15.82 -7.20 16.40
C HIS A 251 -14.66 -7.94 15.74
N THR A 252 -14.82 -8.21 14.46
CA THR A 252 -13.81 -8.86 13.60
C THR A 252 -13.42 -7.90 12.48
N VAL A 253 -12.12 -7.61 12.36
CA VAL A 253 -11.57 -6.70 11.36
C VAL A 253 -10.83 -7.50 10.31
N LEU A 254 -11.24 -7.39 9.06
CA LEU A 254 -10.65 -8.09 7.92
C LEU A 254 -9.65 -7.17 7.19
N THR A 255 -8.36 -7.39 7.43
CA THR A 255 -7.23 -6.66 6.84
C THR A 255 -6.25 -7.57 6.10
N ALA A 256 -6.75 -8.70 5.58
CA ALA A 256 -5.95 -9.75 4.92
C ALA A 256 -5.50 -9.39 3.48
N GLY A 257 -5.39 -8.08 3.17
CA GLY A 257 -4.92 -7.61 1.86
C GLY A 257 -5.73 -8.21 0.71
N VAL A 258 -5.05 -8.72 -0.30
CA VAL A 258 -5.68 -9.30 -1.50
C VAL A 258 -6.52 -10.57 -1.21
N TRP A 259 -6.29 -11.23 -0.08
CA TRP A 259 -7.07 -12.43 0.34
C TRP A 259 -8.38 -12.07 1.04
N SER A 260 -8.63 -10.79 1.31
CA SER A 260 -9.86 -10.36 1.98
C SER A 260 -11.12 -10.71 1.19
N ASP A 261 -11.12 -10.62 -0.15
CA ASP A 261 -12.29 -11.02 -0.97
C ASP A 261 -12.60 -12.51 -0.85
N ALA A 262 -11.56 -13.36 -0.82
CA ALA A 262 -11.77 -14.82 -0.69
C ALA A 262 -12.40 -15.18 0.66
N LEU A 263 -11.99 -14.53 1.75
CA LEU A 263 -12.59 -14.72 3.07
C LEU A 263 -14.01 -14.14 3.12
N ALA A 264 -14.23 -12.94 2.59
CA ALA A 264 -15.54 -12.28 2.56
C ALA A 264 -16.60 -13.07 1.79
N ARG A 265 -16.21 -13.83 0.75
CA ARG A 265 -17.11 -14.68 -0.03
C ARG A 265 -17.79 -15.78 0.80
N SER A 266 -17.17 -16.26 1.88
CA SER A 266 -17.81 -17.21 2.79
C SER A 266 -19.03 -16.63 3.52
N LEU A 267 -19.14 -15.27 3.51
CA LEU A 267 -20.27 -14.51 4.02
C LEU A 267 -21.18 -13.98 2.89
N ASN A 268 -21.02 -14.43 1.65
CA ASN A 268 -21.68 -13.86 0.47
C ASN A 268 -21.39 -12.35 0.23
N LEU A 269 -20.36 -11.82 0.85
CA LEU A 269 -19.87 -10.48 0.63
C LEU A 269 -18.83 -10.48 -0.49
N ARG A 270 -18.89 -9.47 -1.37
CA ARG A 270 -17.96 -9.30 -2.49
C ARG A 270 -17.18 -8.03 -2.33
N ILE A 271 -15.86 -8.14 -2.37
CA ILE A 271 -14.93 -7.00 -2.43
C ILE A 271 -14.06 -7.25 -3.66
N PRO A 272 -14.54 -6.84 -4.86
CA PRO A 272 -13.88 -7.21 -6.11
C PRO A 272 -12.46 -6.66 -6.16
N MET A 273 -11.48 -7.55 -6.21
CA MET A 273 -10.06 -7.18 -6.29
C MET A 273 -9.32 -8.07 -7.27
N GLN A 274 -8.28 -7.53 -7.90
CA GLN A 274 -7.30 -8.34 -8.63
C GLN A 274 -5.97 -8.31 -7.90
N PRO A 275 -5.32 -9.48 -7.76
CA PRO A 275 -3.96 -9.58 -7.26
C PRO A 275 -2.99 -9.02 -8.31
N ALA A 276 -2.49 -7.81 -8.06
CA ALA A 276 -1.50 -7.19 -8.92
C ALA A 276 -0.11 -7.38 -8.31
N ARG A 277 0.67 -8.29 -8.87
CA ARG A 277 2.01 -8.61 -8.39
C ARG A 277 2.97 -7.47 -8.71
N GLY A 278 3.70 -7.02 -7.69
CA GLY A 278 4.87 -6.16 -7.83
C GLY A 278 6.12 -6.90 -7.43
N TYR A 279 7.25 -6.35 -7.84
CA TYR A 279 8.58 -6.89 -7.56
C TYR A 279 9.45 -5.81 -6.97
N HIS A 280 10.38 -6.19 -6.10
CA HIS A 280 11.52 -5.34 -5.78
C HIS A 280 12.82 -6.16 -5.76
N ARG A 281 13.92 -5.43 -5.90
CA ARG A 281 15.30 -5.89 -5.75
C ARG A 281 16.03 -4.87 -4.90
N ASP A 282 16.70 -5.33 -3.86
CA ASP A 282 17.57 -4.49 -3.04
C ASP A 282 19.03 -4.67 -3.49
N LEU A 283 19.72 -3.56 -3.67
CA LEU A 283 21.12 -3.50 -4.12
C LEU A 283 21.99 -2.98 -2.99
N GLY A 284 23.13 -3.64 -2.77
CA GLY A 284 24.17 -3.23 -1.84
C GLY A 284 25.46 -2.82 -2.56
N GLY A 285 26.41 -2.26 -1.79
CA GLY A 285 27.75 -1.95 -2.28
C GLY A 285 27.85 -0.76 -3.23
N LEU A 286 26.79 0.07 -3.37
CA LEU A 286 26.80 1.27 -4.20
C LEU A 286 27.64 2.38 -3.55
N ALA A 287 28.55 2.99 -4.31
CA ALA A 287 29.35 4.11 -3.82
C ALA A 287 28.50 5.38 -3.59
N HIS A 288 27.47 5.56 -4.41
CA HIS A 288 26.56 6.69 -4.34
C HIS A 288 25.13 6.23 -4.58
N VAL A 289 24.19 6.82 -3.84
CA VAL A 289 22.74 6.60 -4.01
C VAL A 289 22.04 7.95 -4.15
N PRO A 290 20.84 8.03 -4.75
CA PRO A 290 20.05 9.25 -4.76
C PRO A 290 19.87 9.81 -3.35
N ARG A 291 19.85 11.15 -3.22
CA ARG A 291 19.62 11.80 -1.91
C ARG A 291 18.22 11.51 -1.37
N LEU A 292 17.23 11.57 -2.25
CA LEU A 292 15.83 11.29 -1.94
C LEU A 292 15.37 9.98 -2.61
N GLY A 293 14.33 9.38 -2.07
CA GLY A 293 13.57 8.39 -2.80
C GLY A 293 12.97 9.01 -4.06
N CYS A 294 12.84 8.23 -5.12
CA CYS A 294 12.32 8.75 -6.38
C CYS A 294 11.50 7.72 -7.16
N VAL A 295 10.78 8.20 -8.15
CA VAL A 295 10.21 7.40 -9.24
C VAL A 295 10.91 7.81 -10.53
N LEU A 296 11.36 6.84 -11.31
CA LEU A 296 11.88 7.06 -12.67
C LEU A 296 10.67 7.09 -13.61
N ASN A 297 10.26 8.27 -14.04
CA ASN A 297 8.96 8.53 -14.67
C ASN A 297 8.71 7.66 -15.91
N GLU A 298 9.68 7.56 -16.84
CA GLU A 298 9.53 6.80 -18.08
C GLU A 298 9.46 5.29 -17.87
N THR A 299 9.90 4.78 -16.72
CA THR A 299 9.96 3.34 -16.42
C THR A 299 8.97 2.90 -15.33
N PHE A 300 8.41 3.87 -14.59
CA PHE A 300 7.54 3.63 -13.42
C PHE A 300 8.21 2.76 -12.35
N ILE A 301 9.53 2.94 -12.17
CA ILE A 301 10.31 2.25 -11.14
C ILE A 301 10.58 3.21 -10.00
N ALA A 302 10.16 2.82 -8.81
CA ALA A 302 10.50 3.50 -7.58
C ALA A 302 11.91 3.09 -7.14
N VAL A 303 12.71 4.06 -6.74
CA VAL A 303 14.07 3.89 -6.23
C VAL A 303 14.13 4.53 -4.86
N THR A 304 14.41 3.75 -3.83
CA THR A 304 14.43 4.27 -2.46
C THR A 304 15.73 3.89 -1.77
N PRO A 305 16.55 4.89 -1.39
CA PRO A 305 17.73 4.66 -0.59
C PRO A 305 17.33 4.36 0.86
N PHE A 306 17.76 3.22 1.38
CA PHE A 306 17.74 2.86 2.78
C PHE A 306 19.17 2.90 3.33
N HIS A 307 19.32 2.71 4.64
CA HIS A 307 20.61 2.86 5.33
C HIS A 307 21.76 2.14 4.62
N ASP A 308 21.58 0.86 4.26
CA ASP A 308 22.65 0.01 3.69
C ASP A 308 22.33 -0.49 2.27
N THR A 309 21.15 -0.14 1.71
CA THR A 309 20.70 -0.69 0.44
C THR A 309 19.93 0.33 -0.39
N LEU A 310 19.90 0.11 -1.70
CA LEU A 310 19.04 0.83 -2.63
C LEU A 310 17.94 -0.11 -3.10
N ARG A 311 16.68 0.16 -2.77
CA ARG A 311 15.54 -0.60 -3.27
C ARG A 311 15.08 -0.11 -4.62
N LEU A 312 15.04 -1.02 -5.58
CA LEU A 312 14.40 -0.84 -6.88
C LEU A 312 13.07 -1.58 -6.87
N ALA A 313 11.95 -0.87 -6.93
CA ALA A 313 10.62 -1.48 -6.84
C ALA A 313 9.74 -1.02 -8.00
N GLY A 314 9.05 -1.96 -8.65
CA GLY A 314 8.25 -1.56 -9.80
C GLY A 314 7.37 -2.68 -10.32
N THR A 315 6.90 -2.43 -11.50
CA THR A 315 6.06 -3.33 -12.32
C THR A 315 4.74 -3.71 -11.65
N LEU A 316 3.73 -3.97 -12.47
CA LEU A 316 2.42 -4.42 -12.04
C LEU A 316 1.98 -5.56 -12.96
N GLU A 317 1.83 -6.75 -12.38
CA GLU A 317 1.47 -7.97 -13.09
C GLU A 317 0.15 -8.54 -12.58
N ILE A 318 -0.86 -8.59 -13.42
CA ILE A 318 -2.15 -9.24 -13.12
C ILE A 318 -2.18 -10.62 -13.81
N ALA A 319 -1.63 -11.64 -13.13
CA ALA A 319 -1.53 -13.00 -13.65
C ALA A 319 -2.24 -14.06 -12.78
N GLY A 320 -2.93 -13.63 -11.71
CA GLY A 320 -3.51 -14.51 -10.69
C GLY A 320 -2.47 -14.99 -9.66
N PHE A 321 -2.95 -15.70 -8.62
CA PHE A 321 -2.11 -16.09 -7.49
C PHE A 321 -1.06 -17.15 -7.84
N ASN A 322 -1.36 -18.08 -8.75
CA ASN A 322 -0.51 -19.24 -9.05
C ASN A 322 0.46 -19.03 -10.20
N ALA A 323 0.60 -17.80 -10.70
CA ALA A 323 1.57 -17.53 -11.74
C ALA A 323 3.01 -17.61 -11.17
N PRO A 324 3.97 -18.22 -11.90
CA PRO A 324 5.37 -18.22 -11.45
C PRO A 324 5.94 -16.77 -11.46
N TRP A 325 7.00 -16.56 -10.70
CA TRP A 325 7.73 -15.29 -10.75
C TRP A 325 8.37 -15.12 -12.14
N LEU A 326 8.25 -13.94 -12.70
CA LEU A 326 8.92 -13.59 -13.95
C LEU A 326 10.28 -12.98 -13.60
N LYS A 327 11.35 -13.80 -13.66
CA LYS A 327 12.73 -13.34 -13.38
C LYS A 327 13.16 -12.18 -14.26
N ASP A 328 12.71 -12.15 -15.51
CA ASP A 328 12.97 -11.05 -16.44
C ASP A 328 12.45 -9.69 -15.93
N ARG A 329 11.46 -9.70 -15.04
CA ARG A 329 10.96 -8.46 -14.43
C ARG A 329 11.89 -7.92 -13.35
N LEU A 330 12.54 -8.80 -12.61
CA LEU A 330 13.57 -8.41 -11.64
C LEU A 330 14.80 -7.85 -12.32
N SER A 331 15.30 -8.51 -13.40
CA SER A 331 16.40 -7.99 -14.22
C SER A 331 16.06 -6.64 -14.84
N HIS A 332 14.81 -6.48 -15.32
CA HIS A 332 14.35 -5.22 -15.90
C HIS A 332 14.42 -4.04 -14.90
N LEU A 333 14.23 -4.26 -13.60
CA LEU A 333 14.41 -3.20 -12.61
C LEU A 333 15.84 -2.64 -12.64
N THR A 334 16.85 -3.51 -12.66
CA THR A 334 18.26 -3.12 -12.72
C THR A 334 18.59 -2.46 -14.05
N ASP A 335 18.24 -3.12 -15.18
CA ASP A 335 18.53 -2.63 -16.54
C ASP A 335 17.94 -1.23 -16.80
N ALA A 336 16.73 -0.99 -16.29
CA ALA A 336 16.06 0.29 -16.46
C ALA A 336 16.68 1.38 -15.58
N CYS A 337 16.99 1.06 -14.30
CA CYS A 337 17.64 1.99 -13.39
C CYS A 337 19.06 2.33 -13.80
N GLY A 338 19.80 1.40 -14.39
CA GLY A 338 21.15 1.61 -14.91
C GLY A 338 21.25 2.67 -16.02
N ARG A 339 20.13 3.08 -16.61
CA ARG A 339 20.09 4.23 -17.54
C ARG A 339 20.13 5.57 -16.82
N TYR A 340 19.72 5.62 -15.57
CA TYR A 340 19.63 6.84 -14.76
C TYR A 340 20.75 6.95 -13.72
N LEU A 341 21.19 5.83 -13.18
CA LEU A 341 22.06 5.77 -12.02
C LEU A 341 23.40 5.08 -12.33
N GLU A 342 24.47 5.62 -11.76
CA GLU A 342 25.80 5.04 -11.83
C GLU A 342 25.92 3.82 -10.90
N GLY A 343 26.71 2.82 -11.32
CA GLY A 343 27.08 1.66 -10.50
C GLY A 343 25.97 0.63 -10.26
N VAL A 344 24.76 0.82 -10.79
CA VAL A 344 23.63 -0.10 -10.56
C VAL A 344 23.87 -1.46 -11.22
N ASP A 345 24.54 -1.48 -12.38
CA ASP A 345 24.78 -2.71 -13.16
C ASP A 345 25.83 -3.64 -12.49
N GLU A 346 26.72 -3.09 -11.68
CA GLU A 346 27.75 -3.82 -10.91
C GLU A 346 27.38 -4.08 -9.45
N ALA A 347 26.26 -3.53 -8.98
CA ALA A 347 25.85 -3.61 -7.59
C ALA A 347 25.46 -5.04 -7.18
N GLU A 348 25.76 -5.40 -5.93
CA GLU A 348 25.37 -6.67 -5.35
C GLU A 348 23.86 -6.73 -5.13
N VAL A 349 23.20 -7.78 -5.61
CA VAL A 349 21.79 -8.05 -5.30
C VAL A 349 21.71 -8.70 -3.92
N THR A 350 21.24 -7.96 -2.92
CA THR A 350 21.13 -8.42 -1.53
C THR A 350 19.82 -9.12 -1.23
N SER A 351 18.73 -8.70 -1.89
CA SER A 351 17.44 -9.37 -1.77
C SER A 351 16.57 -9.22 -3.03
N GLU A 352 15.64 -10.16 -3.21
CA GLU A 352 14.60 -10.13 -4.22
C GLU A 352 13.26 -10.51 -3.59
N TRP A 353 12.20 -9.80 -3.97
CA TRP A 353 10.88 -10.06 -3.43
C TRP A 353 9.78 -9.84 -4.48
N ALA A 354 8.69 -10.56 -4.30
CA ALA A 354 7.46 -10.32 -5.05
C ALA A 354 6.23 -10.50 -4.16
N GLY A 355 5.27 -9.61 -4.29
CA GLY A 355 4.03 -9.68 -3.53
C GLY A 355 2.86 -9.02 -4.23
N TYR A 356 1.67 -9.15 -3.67
CA TYR A 356 0.43 -8.75 -4.30
C TYR A 356 -0.12 -7.46 -3.75
N ARG A 357 -0.44 -6.53 -4.65
CA ARG A 357 -1.22 -5.32 -4.38
C ARG A 357 -2.71 -5.65 -4.53
N PRO A 358 -3.56 -5.34 -3.56
CA PRO A 358 -5.01 -5.55 -3.65
C PRO A 358 -5.65 -4.42 -4.46
N CYS A 359 -5.87 -4.65 -5.76
CA CYS A 359 -6.38 -3.63 -6.67
C CYS A 359 -7.90 -3.73 -6.85
N THR A 360 -8.65 -2.78 -6.30
CA THR A 360 -10.09 -2.59 -6.56
C THR A 360 -10.32 -2.02 -7.95
N PRO A 361 -11.47 -2.27 -8.59
CA PRO A 361 -11.73 -1.77 -9.94
C PRO A 361 -12.04 -0.28 -10.00
N ASP A 362 -12.38 0.35 -8.89
CA ASP A 362 -12.66 1.79 -8.78
C ASP A 362 -11.46 2.60 -8.28
N GLY A 363 -10.34 1.92 -7.93
CA GLY A 363 -9.10 2.56 -7.50
C GLY A 363 -9.11 3.10 -6.06
N LEU A 364 -10.15 2.81 -5.27
CA LEU A 364 -10.27 3.23 -3.88
C LEU A 364 -10.24 2.05 -2.91
N PRO A 365 -9.71 2.23 -1.70
CA PRO A 365 -9.79 1.20 -0.67
C PRO A 365 -11.22 1.00 -0.16
N ALA A 366 -11.52 -0.18 0.35
CA ALA A 366 -12.72 -0.50 1.11
C ALA A 366 -12.39 -0.39 2.59
N ILE A 367 -13.02 0.56 3.30
CA ILE A 367 -12.77 0.85 4.71
C ILE A 367 -14.10 1.07 5.42
N GLY A 368 -14.32 0.36 6.53
CA GLY A 368 -15.49 0.55 7.40
C GLY A 368 -16.23 -0.73 7.73
N GLY A 369 -17.33 -0.59 8.47
CA GLY A 369 -18.22 -1.66 8.86
C GLY A 369 -19.07 -2.17 7.69
N VAL A 370 -19.45 -3.43 7.75
CA VAL A 370 -20.31 -4.09 6.77
C VAL A 370 -21.73 -4.17 7.31
N SER A 371 -22.62 -3.30 6.86
CA SER A 371 -23.98 -3.18 7.38
C SER A 371 -24.81 -4.46 7.31
N SER A 372 -24.57 -5.30 6.29
CA SER A 372 -25.23 -6.62 6.13
C SER A 372 -24.64 -7.69 7.07
N HIS A 373 -23.52 -7.44 7.73
CA HIS A 373 -22.83 -8.35 8.63
C HIS A 373 -22.35 -7.59 9.88
N PRO A 374 -23.26 -7.28 10.82
CA PRO A 374 -22.90 -6.61 12.06
C PRO A 374 -21.73 -7.31 12.76
N GLY A 375 -20.80 -6.55 13.31
CA GLY A 375 -19.58 -7.07 13.93
C GLY A 375 -18.42 -7.31 12.96
N LEU A 376 -18.63 -7.20 11.63
CA LEU A 376 -17.57 -7.28 10.63
C LEU A 376 -17.15 -5.88 10.14
N PHE A 377 -15.85 -5.61 10.18
CA PHE A 377 -15.22 -4.42 9.64
C PHE A 377 -14.14 -4.82 8.61
N VAL A 378 -13.87 -3.95 7.65
CA VAL A 378 -12.95 -4.24 6.55
C VAL A 378 -12.00 -3.06 6.32
N ALA A 379 -10.72 -3.33 6.10
CA ALA A 379 -9.80 -2.41 5.44
C ALA A 379 -8.93 -3.17 4.44
N THR A 380 -9.18 -2.96 3.16
CA THR A 380 -8.46 -3.61 2.06
C THR A 380 -8.58 -2.81 0.75
N GLY A 381 -7.93 -3.28 -0.30
CA GLY A 381 -8.08 -2.66 -1.63
C GLY A 381 -7.23 -1.39 -1.84
N HIS A 382 -6.24 -1.14 -1.00
CA HIS A 382 -5.39 0.07 -1.05
C HIS A 382 -4.42 0.11 -2.24
N ALA A 383 -4.39 -0.90 -3.09
CA ALA A 383 -3.48 -1.01 -4.23
C ALA A 383 -2.01 -0.77 -3.82
N MET A 384 -1.37 0.27 -4.35
CA MET A 384 0.01 0.65 -4.01
C MET A 384 0.10 1.50 -2.73
N MET A 385 -1.04 2.06 -2.28
CA MET A 385 -1.12 3.07 -1.23
C MET A 385 -1.27 2.50 0.18
N GLY A 386 -1.19 1.17 0.35
CA GLY A 386 -1.43 0.54 1.64
C GLY A 386 -0.52 1.05 2.76
N MET A 387 0.78 1.27 2.47
CA MET A 387 1.71 1.84 3.44
C MET A 387 1.36 3.30 3.75
N THR A 388 1.16 4.12 2.72
CA THR A 388 0.81 5.55 2.87
C THR A 388 -0.49 5.77 3.64
N LEU A 389 -1.54 5.02 3.31
CA LEU A 389 -2.90 5.24 3.84
C LEU A 389 -3.22 4.37 5.07
N GLY A 390 -2.34 3.42 5.41
CA GLY A 390 -2.57 2.46 6.47
C GLY A 390 -2.87 3.08 7.83
N PRO A 391 -2.04 4.01 8.34
CA PRO A 391 -2.29 4.66 9.62
C PRO A 391 -3.63 5.39 9.69
N GLY A 392 -3.98 6.18 8.68
CA GLY A 392 -5.28 6.87 8.60
C GLY A 392 -6.44 5.91 8.47
N SER A 393 -6.31 4.83 7.70
CA SER A 393 -7.33 3.78 7.57
C SER A 393 -7.57 3.05 8.89
N GLY A 394 -6.49 2.76 9.63
CA GLY A 394 -6.56 2.15 10.96
C GLY A 394 -7.29 3.04 11.97
N LYS A 395 -7.04 4.36 11.92
CA LYS A 395 -7.73 5.35 12.75
C LYS A 395 -9.23 5.35 12.48
N LEU A 396 -9.64 5.42 11.21
CA LEU A 396 -11.06 5.42 10.83
C LEU A 396 -11.77 4.15 11.30
N LEU A 397 -11.15 2.98 11.16
CA LEU A 397 -11.72 1.73 11.67
C LEU A 397 -11.85 1.73 13.20
N ALA A 398 -10.82 2.19 13.92
CA ALA A 398 -10.85 2.24 15.36
C ALA A 398 -11.99 3.18 15.88
N GLU A 399 -12.14 4.34 15.25
CA GLU A 399 -13.21 5.30 15.55
C GLU A 399 -14.59 4.67 15.31
N GLU A 400 -14.78 3.98 14.17
CA GLU A 400 -16.07 3.36 13.85
C GLU A 400 -16.38 2.17 14.78
N ILE A 401 -15.41 1.30 15.07
CA ILE A 401 -15.57 0.14 15.97
C ILE A 401 -15.97 0.59 17.38
N LEU A 402 -15.41 1.69 17.85
CA LEU A 402 -15.69 2.22 19.20
C LEU A 402 -16.86 3.20 19.23
N GLY A 403 -17.56 3.41 18.10
CA GLY A 403 -18.71 4.31 18.03
C GLY A 403 -18.36 5.80 18.16
N GLU A 404 -17.10 6.15 17.89
CA GLU A 404 -16.64 7.54 17.87
C GLU A 404 -17.05 8.25 16.58
N LYS A 405 -17.06 9.59 16.61
CA LYS A 405 -17.25 10.37 15.40
C LYS A 405 -16.03 10.21 14.47
N PRO A 406 -16.21 9.72 13.24
CA PRO A 406 -15.07 9.50 12.35
C PRO A 406 -14.39 10.82 11.98
N SER A 407 -13.05 10.82 11.98
CA SER A 407 -12.20 11.94 11.56
C SER A 407 -12.40 12.31 10.09
N TYR A 408 -12.78 11.31 9.27
CA TYR A 408 -13.19 11.48 7.88
C TYR A 408 -14.24 10.44 7.52
N ALA A 409 -15.21 10.82 6.69
CA ALA A 409 -16.26 9.92 6.20
C ALA A 409 -16.53 10.14 4.72
N SER A 410 -16.58 9.06 3.97
CA SER A 410 -16.98 9.08 2.57
C SER A 410 -17.70 7.77 2.20
N PRO A 411 -18.86 7.83 1.57
CA PRO A 411 -19.54 6.62 1.08
C PRO A 411 -18.70 5.87 0.03
N MET A 412 -17.73 6.53 -0.59
CA MET A 412 -16.81 5.92 -1.55
C MET A 412 -15.79 4.99 -0.88
N LEU A 413 -15.62 5.03 0.44
CA LEU A 413 -14.79 4.09 1.19
C LEU A 413 -15.58 2.87 1.68
N SER A 414 -16.91 2.92 1.72
CA SER A 414 -17.73 1.83 2.26
C SER A 414 -17.46 0.48 1.57
N PRO A 415 -17.24 -0.61 2.33
CA PRO A 415 -17.15 -1.96 1.76
C PRO A 415 -18.42 -2.40 1.02
N SER A 416 -19.57 -1.83 1.37
CA SER A 416 -20.89 -2.16 0.76
C SER A 416 -21.18 -1.42 -0.56
N ARG A 417 -20.21 -0.69 -1.13
CA ARG A 417 -20.38 0.02 -2.41
C ARG A 417 -20.28 -0.87 -3.66
N PHE A 418 -19.90 -2.12 -3.49
CA PHE A 418 -19.72 -3.10 -4.58
C PHE A 418 -20.94 -3.98 -4.83
#